data_e3e13721e96f4fe00b64e479766734fb
#
_entry.id   e3e13721e96f4fe00b64e479766734fb
#
_cell.length_a   1.000
_cell.length_b   1.000
_cell.length_c   1.000
_cell.angle_alpha   90.00
_cell.angle_beta   90.00
_cell.angle_gamma   90.00
#
_symmetry.space_group_name_H-M   'P 1'
#
loop_
_entity.id
_entity.type
_entity.pdbx_description
1 polymer ?
#
loop_
_entity_poly.entity_id
_entity_poly.type
_entity_poly.pdbx_seq_one_letter_code
_entity_poly.pdbx_strand_id
1 'polypeptide(L)'
;MLKRTDIFPAKAKLPWYHRPIFYFASVLFLFALILALTIVGASRPDRAVAKKASATTTERLDQTVHADGQVAKKLDQALQDNHFSGTALLVKNGHIVLHQGYGKANVEKNEANGPKTTFPVASTAKILTAILVSQAVDAGKLSYESKLSDYYPNVLNADQITVRDLLTMTSGLKQSKQPDSFTSDADNVDFSAANAESSGGVIGTGSGWTYQPINYRLLAGILMKVTGKPFQTLANQAFNQKAKLGIFFYPTFKKAANFAKAYQFGSESERDVLPVEYQRETGTGNVSMTTGQLYQLYRLFFTNKLDKNPQQLLSQHLPAHYVSGLYGYGSVYEGHGIFSGYESNTVVSNKGKNAIILLSNQYDGDHSFEKLGQQFFTELTGQAAP
;
A
#
# COMPACT_ATOMS: atom_id res chain seq x y z
N MET A 1 90.71 58.58 -31.39
CA MET A 1 90.03 57.61 -30.45
C MET A 1 88.65 57.38 -30.96
N LEU A 2 88.46 56.33 -31.74
CA LEU A 2 87.14 55.94 -32.29
C LEU A 2 86.60 54.76 -31.51
N LYS A 3 85.41 54.86 -30.91
CA LYS A 3 84.73 53.78 -30.23
C LYS A 3 84.00 52.91 -31.26
N ARG A 4 84.29 51.66 -31.25
CA ARG A 4 83.63 50.59 -32.01
C ARG A 4 82.22 50.40 -31.42
N THR A 5 81.16 50.54 -32.22
CA THR A 5 79.80 50.13 -31.89
C THR A 5 79.51 48.82 -32.62
N ASP A 6 79.35 47.71 -31.86
CA ASP A 6 78.91 46.39 -32.38
C ASP A 6 77.44 46.47 -32.79
N ILE A 7 77.18 46.26 -34.07
CA ILE A 7 75.80 46.12 -34.59
C ILE A 7 75.43 44.61 -34.58
N PHE A 8 74.58 44.18 -33.65
CA PHE A 8 73.95 42.88 -33.74
C PHE A 8 72.57 43.07 -34.41
N PRO A 9 72.19 42.24 -35.42
CA PRO A 9 70.89 42.34 -36.01
C PRO A 9 69.87 41.79 -35.04
N ALA A 10 68.71 42.45 -34.85
CA ALA A 10 67.60 42.06 -34.03
C ALA A 10 66.99 40.75 -34.57
N LYS A 11 66.92 39.72 -33.75
CA LYS A 11 66.22 38.47 -34.05
C LYS A 11 64.73 38.77 -34.31
N ALA A 12 64.29 38.44 -35.54
CA ALA A 12 62.88 38.51 -35.91
C ALA A 12 62.03 37.66 -34.97
N LYS A 13 61.01 38.22 -34.30
CA LYS A 13 60.04 37.48 -33.45
C LYS A 13 59.15 36.63 -34.34
N LEU A 14 59.20 35.30 -34.19
CA LEU A 14 58.30 34.38 -34.86
C LEU A 14 56.83 34.75 -34.51
N PRO A 15 55.88 34.62 -35.46
CA PRO A 15 54.49 34.85 -35.23
C PRO A 15 53.99 33.97 -34.10
N TRP A 16 53.03 34.45 -33.26
CA TRP A 16 52.53 33.82 -32.05
C TRP A 16 52.07 32.39 -32.25
N TYR A 17 51.58 32.03 -33.45
CA TYR A 17 51.10 30.68 -33.82
C TYR A 17 52.24 29.68 -34.13
N HIS A 18 53.49 30.03 -34.16
CA HIS A 18 54.68 29.18 -34.35
C HIS A 18 55.38 28.88 -33.00
N ARG A 19 54.83 29.29 -31.86
CA ARG A 19 55.43 29.00 -30.55
C ARG A 19 55.08 27.60 -30.14
N PRO A 20 56.04 26.77 -29.66
CA PRO A 20 55.77 25.38 -29.22
C PRO A 20 54.67 25.28 -28.20
N ILE A 21 54.46 26.30 -27.35
CA ILE A 21 53.37 26.36 -26.35
C ILE A 21 51.99 26.35 -27.03
N PHE A 22 51.87 26.91 -28.26
CA PHE A 22 50.60 26.96 -28.99
C PHE A 22 50.20 25.56 -29.50
N TYR A 23 51.15 24.75 -29.97
CA TYR A 23 50.92 23.38 -30.38
C TYR A 23 50.55 22.50 -29.20
N PHE A 24 51.19 22.70 -28.02
CA PHE A 24 50.86 21.97 -26.79
C PHE A 24 49.45 22.32 -26.31
N ALA A 25 49.06 23.59 -26.32
CA ALA A 25 47.71 24.02 -25.94
C ALA A 25 46.63 23.50 -26.90
N SER A 26 46.91 23.46 -28.20
CA SER A 26 45.98 22.95 -29.23
C SER A 26 45.80 21.43 -29.12
N VAL A 27 46.87 20.68 -28.83
CA VAL A 27 46.81 19.22 -28.61
C VAL A 27 46.05 18.89 -27.34
N LEU A 28 46.28 19.62 -26.24
CA LEU A 28 45.52 19.45 -25.00
C LEU A 28 44.03 19.78 -25.17
N PHE A 29 43.72 20.83 -25.95
CA PHE A 29 42.33 21.17 -26.24
C PHE A 29 41.63 20.13 -27.11
N LEU A 30 42.30 19.57 -28.11
CA LEU A 30 41.79 18.45 -28.90
C LEU A 30 41.60 17.16 -28.06
N PHE A 31 42.53 16.87 -27.17
CA PHE A 31 42.41 15.73 -26.24
C PHE A 31 41.24 15.91 -25.26
N ALA A 32 41.07 17.12 -24.73
CA ALA A 32 39.91 17.43 -23.86
C ALA A 32 38.59 17.39 -24.63
N LEU A 33 38.55 17.81 -25.90
CA LEU A 33 37.37 17.72 -26.76
C LEU A 33 37.02 16.29 -27.12
N ILE A 34 38.01 15.44 -27.42
CA ILE A 34 37.83 14.01 -27.69
C ILE A 34 37.37 13.30 -26.42
N LEU A 35 37.96 13.62 -25.25
CA LEU A 35 37.53 13.08 -23.97
C LEU A 35 36.10 13.49 -23.58
N ALA A 36 35.73 14.75 -23.84
CA ALA A 36 34.38 15.27 -23.66
C ALA A 36 33.36 14.58 -24.59
N LEU A 37 33.74 14.33 -25.86
CA LEU A 37 32.89 13.62 -26.83
C LEU A 37 32.76 12.16 -26.53
N THR A 38 33.80 11.50 -25.99
CA THR A 38 33.70 10.09 -25.54
C THR A 38 32.87 9.94 -24.26
N ILE A 39 32.98 10.91 -23.32
CA ILE A 39 32.15 10.94 -22.11
C ILE A 39 30.68 11.25 -22.46
N VAL A 40 30.40 12.11 -23.42
CA VAL A 40 29.05 12.41 -23.91
C VAL A 40 28.47 11.29 -24.78
N GLY A 41 29.32 10.55 -25.50
CA GLY A 41 28.92 9.38 -26.31
C GLY A 41 28.64 8.14 -25.50
N ALA A 42 29.39 7.90 -24.40
CA ALA A 42 29.21 6.75 -23.50
C ALA A 42 28.03 6.88 -22.52
N SER A 43 27.46 8.06 -22.37
CA SER A 43 26.36 8.31 -21.39
C SER A 43 24.96 8.34 -22.02
N ARG A 44 24.77 8.03 -23.30
CA ARG A 44 23.46 8.15 -23.97
C ARG A 44 22.60 6.88 -24.12
N PRO A 45 23.06 5.62 -24.08
CA PRO A 45 22.12 4.49 -24.09
C PRO A 45 21.44 4.27 -22.74
N ASP A 46 22.16 4.48 -21.62
CA ASP A 46 21.60 4.11 -20.30
C ASP A 46 20.62 5.13 -19.70
N ARG A 47 20.73 6.42 -20.04
CA ARG A 47 19.78 7.43 -19.55
C ARG A 47 18.39 7.33 -20.17
N ALA A 48 18.28 6.88 -21.41
CA ALA A 48 16.98 6.68 -22.05
C ALA A 48 16.30 5.40 -21.56
N VAL A 49 17.08 4.33 -21.31
CA VAL A 49 16.58 3.07 -20.75
C VAL A 49 16.26 3.23 -19.24
N ALA A 50 17.13 3.90 -18.47
CA ALA A 50 16.89 4.18 -17.05
C ALA A 50 15.72 5.16 -16.82
N LYS A 51 15.52 6.14 -17.70
CA LYS A 51 14.36 7.05 -17.63
C LYS A 51 13.06 6.36 -18.04
N LYS A 52 13.11 5.36 -18.93
CA LYS A 52 11.96 4.53 -19.30
C LYS A 52 11.61 3.52 -18.21
N ALA A 53 12.61 2.98 -17.49
CA ALA A 53 12.40 2.07 -16.36
C ALA A 53 11.92 2.79 -15.08
N SER A 54 12.27 4.06 -14.85
CA SER A 54 11.85 4.83 -13.66
C SER A 54 10.45 5.44 -13.77
N ALA A 55 9.93 5.67 -14.98
CA ALA A 55 8.59 6.22 -15.19
C ALA A 55 7.47 5.18 -15.09
N THR A 56 7.79 3.89 -15.05
CA THR A 56 6.89 2.81 -15.49
C THR A 56 5.98 2.23 -14.44
N THR A 57 6.23 2.35 -13.15
CA THR A 57 5.41 1.64 -12.15
C THR A 57 4.07 2.35 -11.88
N THR A 58 4.05 3.66 -11.86
CA THR A 58 2.82 4.44 -11.59
C THR A 58 1.91 4.54 -12.81
N GLU A 59 2.48 4.53 -14.02
CA GLU A 59 1.75 4.68 -15.30
C GLU A 59 1.01 3.41 -15.74
N ARG A 60 1.25 2.24 -15.10
CA ARG A 60 0.68 0.94 -15.50
C ARG A 60 -0.27 0.33 -14.48
N LEU A 61 -0.61 1.05 -13.41
CA LEU A 61 -1.47 0.52 -12.33
C LEU A 61 -2.95 0.35 -12.74
N ASP A 62 -3.33 0.82 -13.92
CA ASP A 62 -4.66 0.66 -14.51
C ASP A 62 -4.64 -0.11 -15.85
N GLN A 63 -3.48 -0.69 -16.21
CA GLN A 63 -3.29 -1.39 -17.48
C GLN A 63 -3.02 -2.87 -17.24
N THR A 64 -3.49 -3.70 -18.18
CA THR A 64 -3.15 -5.13 -18.19
C THR A 64 -1.68 -5.32 -18.52
N VAL A 65 -1.02 -6.16 -17.73
CA VAL A 65 0.35 -6.63 -17.93
C VAL A 65 0.31 -8.15 -17.86
N HIS A 66 0.52 -8.81 -18.99
CA HIS A 66 0.60 -10.27 -19.05
C HIS A 66 1.84 -10.79 -18.35
N ALA A 67 1.78 -12.05 -17.90
CA ALA A 67 2.81 -12.67 -17.09
C ALA A 67 4.20 -12.61 -17.76
N ASP A 68 5.13 -11.92 -17.12
CA ASP A 68 6.53 -11.77 -17.52
C ASP A 68 7.46 -12.43 -16.51
N GLY A 69 8.28 -13.37 -17.01
CA GLY A 69 9.16 -14.19 -16.20
C GLY A 69 8.53 -15.47 -15.64
N GLN A 70 9.38 -16.38 -15.19
CA GLN A 70 8.98 -17.75 -14.80
C GLN A 70 7.97 -17.77 -13.64
N VAL A 71 8.21 -16.99 -12.57
CA VAL A 71 7.35 -16.98 -11.38
C VAL A 71 5.98 -16.37 -11.72
N ALA A 72 5.94 -15.29 -12.53
CA ALA A 72 4.68 -14.69 -12.95
C ALA A 72 3.83 -15.65 -13.80
N LYS A 73 4.46 -16.41 -14.70
CA LYS A 73 3.77 -17.43 -15.51
C LYS A 73 3.24 -18.58 -14.68
N LYS A 74 4.00 -19.03 -13.67
CA LYS A 74 3.53 -20.08 -12.74
C LYS A 74 2.33 -19.57 -11.93
N LEU A 75 2.36 -18.33 -11.43
CA LEU A 75 1.23 -17.76 -10.70
C LEU A 75 0.01 -17.62 -11.61
N ASP A 76 0.19 -17.10 -12.83
CA ASP A 76 -0.89 -16.99 -13.82
C ASP A 76 -1.58 -18.34 -14.07
N GLN A 77 -0.80 -19.39 -14.29
CA GLN A 77 -1.31 -20.75 -14.47
C GLN A 77 -2.02 -21.27 -13.21
N ALA A 78 -1.41 -21.08 -12.03
CA ALA A 78 -2.00 -21.52 -10.77
C ALA A 78 -3.35 -20.82 -10.47
N LEU A 79 -3.48 -19.53 -10.79
CA LEU A 79 -4.76 -18.81 -10.65
C LEU A 79 -5.84 -19.36 -11.58
N GLN A 80 -5.48 -19.71 -12.82
CA GLN A 80 -6.39 -20.33 -13.77
C GLN A 80 -6.81 -21.75 -13.33
N ASP A 81 -5.85 -22.58 -12.92
CA ASP A 81 -6.09 -23.97 -12.48
C ASP A 81 -6.97 -24.03 -11.23
N ASN A 82 -6.88 -23.03 -10.35
CA ASN A 82 -7.69 -22.92 -9.13
C ASN A 82 -8.96 -22.08 -9.32
N HIS A 83 -9.36 -21.81 -10.57
CA HIS A 83 -10.59 -21.07 -10.90
C HIS A 83 -10.72 -19.71 -10.20
N PHE A 84 -9.58 -19.01 -10.04
CA PHE A 84 -9.59 -17.67 -9.42
C PHE A 84 -10.47 -16.72 -10.23
N SER A 85 -11.40 -16.03 -9.54
CA SER A 85 -12.16 -14.92 -10.09
C SER A 85 -11.81 -13.64 -9.35
N GLY A 86 -11.25 -12.66 -10.07
CA GLY A 86 -10.76 -11.46 -9.47
C GLY A 86 -9.67 -10.76 -10.27
N THR A 87 -8.84 -9.96 -9.61
CA THR A 87 -7.68 -9.29 -10.22
C THR A 87 -6.41 -9.60 -9.44
N ALA A 88 -5.34 -9.98 -10.15
CA ALA A 88 -4.01 -10.25 -9.60
C ALA A 88 -3.01 -9.19 -10.04
N LEU A 89 -2.19 -8.71 -9.10
CA LEU A 89 -1.05 -7.84 -9.33
C LEU A 89 0.21 -8.45 -8.70
N LEU A 90 1.25 -8.66 -9.51
CA LEU A 90 2.55 -9.12 -9.08
C LEU A 90 3.62 -8.08 -9.42
N VAL A 91 4.35 -7.63 -8.41
CA VAL A 91 5.42 -6.63 -8.54
C VAL A 91 6.74 -7.22 -8.07
N LYS A 92 7.78 -7.12 -8.89
CA LYS A 92 9.15 -7.55 -8.59
C LYS A 92 10.10 -6.37 -8.74
N ASN A 93 10.85 -6.04 -7.68
CA ASN A 93 11.83 -4.94 -7.68
C ASN A 93 11.26 -3.60 -8.18
N GLY A 94 9.99 -3.32 -7.89
CA GLY A 94 9.27 -2.13 -8.33
C GLY A 94 8.72 -2.18 -9.76
N HIS A 95 8.84 -3.31 -10.47
CA HIS A 95 8.29 -3.51 -11.81
C HIS A 95 7.08 -4.43 -11.77
N ILE A 96 6.01 -4.06 -12.46
CA ILE A 96 4.84 -4.93 -12.60
C ILE A 96 5.19 -6.04 -13.59
N VAL A 97 5.10 -7.29 -13.14
CA VAL A 97 5.38 -8.50 -13.95
C VAL A 97 4.14 -9.32 -14.23
N LEU A 98 3.03 -9.01 -13.57
CA LEU A 98 1.69 -9.51 -13.86
C LEU A 98 0.68 -8.49 -13.35
N HIS A 99 -0.31 -8.11 -14.16
CA HIS A 99 -1.48 -7.35 -13.74
C HIS A 99 -2.63 -7.64 -14.66
N GLN A 100 -3.49 -8.58 -14.28
CA GLN A 100 -4.63 -8.96 -15.13
C GLN A 100 -5.81 -9.47 -14.31
N GLY A 101 -6.97 -9.50 -14.95
CA GLY A 101 -8.21 -10.04 -14.39
C GLY A 101 -8.48 -11.47 -14.83
N TYR A 102 -9.25 -12.16 -14.01
CA TYR A 102 -9.73 -13.53 -14.18
C TYR A 102 -11.22 -13.55 -13.87
N GLY A 103 -11.99 -14.31 -14.64
CA GLY A 103 -13.44 -14.40 -14.43
C GLY A 103 -14.18 -13.08 -14.67
N LYS A 104 -15.39 -12.96 -14.13
CA LYS A 104 -16.32 -11.85 -14.35
C LYS A 104 -16.43 -10.93 -13.14
N ALA A 105 -16.35 -9.62 -13.39
CA ALA A 105 -16.73 -8.59 -12.44
C ALA A 105 -18.25 -8.46 -12.33
N ASN A 106 -18.95 -8.63 -13.47
CA ASN A 106 -20.40 -8.60 -13.56
C ASN A 106 -20.86 -9.60 -14.61
N VAL A 107 -21.50 -10.68 -14.20
CA VAL A 107 -22.00 -11.74 -15.07
C VAL A 107 -23.14 -11.23 -15.94
N GLU A 108 -24.12 -10.53 -15.36
CA GLU A 108 -25.30 -10.00 -16.06
C GLU A 108 -24.90 -9.08 -17.23
N LYS A 109 -23.88 -8.24 -17.03
CA LYS A 109 -23.37 -7.32 -18.05
C LYS A 109 -22.25 -7.91 -18.89
N ASN A 110 -21.84 -9.15 -18.62
CA ASN A 110 -20.71 -9.80 -19.27
C ASN A 110 -19.38 -9.01 -19.11
N GLU A 111 -19.20 -8.27 -18.03
CA GLU A 111 -18.01 -7.47 -17.75
C GLU A 111 -16.94 -8.37 -17.11
N ALA A 112 -15.73 -8.40 -17.69
CA ALA A 112 -14.60 -9.16 -17.15
C ALA A 112 -13.94 -8.39 -15.98
N ASN A 113 -13.34 -9.14 -15.04
CA ASN A 113 -12.39 -8.56 -14.08
C ASN A 113 -11.14 -8.00 -14.79
N GLY A 114 -10.49 -7.00 -14.18
CA GLY A 114 -9.29 -6.40 -14.74
C GLY A 114 -8.66 -5.34 -13.82
N PRO A 115 -7.55 -4.72 -14.24
CA PRO A 115 -6.81 -3.73 -13.45
C PRO A 115 -7.64 -2.56 -12.92
N LYS A 116 -8.73 -2.21 -13.59
CA LYS A 116 -9.64 -1.12 -13.18
C LYS A 116 -10.82 -1.61 -12.33
N THR A 117 -10.96 -2.91 -12.13
CA THR A 117 -12.03 -3.45 -11.30
C THR A 117 -11.79 -3.13 -9.84
N THR A 118 -12.81 -2.62 -9.16
CA THR A 118 -12.77 -2.31 -7.73
C THR A 118 -13.47 -3.40 -6.94
N PHE A 119 -12.86 -3.79 -5.82
CA PHE A 119 -13.34 -4.83 -4.92
C PHE A 119 -13.43 -4.27 -3.49
N PRO A 120 -14.43 -4.66 -2.69
CA PRO A 120 -14.35 -4.49 -1.24
C PRO A 120 -13.08 -5.16 -0.71
N VAL A 121 -12.21 -4.39 -0.04
CA VAL A 121 -10.93 -4.92 0.46
C VAL A 121 -11.03 -5.42 1.89
N ALA A 122 -12.22 -5.37 2.46
CA ALA A 122 -12.51 -5.89 3.80
C ALA A 122 -11.46 -5.49 4.84
N SER A 123 -11.04 -6.40 5.70
CA SER A 123 -10.11 -6.13 6.81
C SER A 123 -8.74 -5.60 6.40
N THR A 124 -8.33 -5.75 5.16
CA THR A 124 -7.12 -5.09 4.64
C THR A 124 -7.21 -3.56 4.74
N ALA A 125 -8.43 -2.99 4.79
CA ALA A 125 -8.63 -1.55 5.01
C ALA A 125 -8.27 -1.06 6.42
N LYS A 126 -8.04 -1.92 7.40
CA LYS A 126 -7.68 -1.53 8.77
C LYS A 126 -6.40 -0.68 8.83
N ILE A 127 -5.48 -0.88 7.90
CA ILE A 127 -4.30 -0.03 7.78
C ILE A 127 -4.66 1.45 7.54
N LEU A 128 -5.77 1.76 6.86
CA LEU A 128 -6.20 3.15 6.67
C LEU A 128 -6.53 3.80 8.02
N THR A 129 -7.25 3.09 8.88
CA THR A 129 -7.56 3.55 10.24
C THR A 129 -6.29 3.74 11.07
N ALA A 130 -5.35 2.79 11.01
CA ALA A 130 -4.07 2.89 11.70
C ALA A 130 -3.24 4.09 11.23
N ILE A 131 -3.18 4.37 9.94
CA ILE A 131 -2.52 5.57 9.38
C ILE A 131 -3.18 6.86 9.90
N LEU A 132 -4.52 6.91 9.96
CA LEU A 132 -5.23 8.08 10.51
C LEU A 132 -4.94 8.28 12.00
N VAL A 133 -4.82 7.19 12.78
CA VAL A 133 -4.40 7.24 14.19
C VAL A 133 -2.99 7.82 14.29
N SER A 134 -2.03 7.32 13.51
CA SER A 134 -0.67 7.84 13.49
C SER A 134 -0.63 9.33 13.13
N GLN A 135 -1.39 9.74 12.11
CA GLN A 135 -1.49 11.16 11.73
C GLN A 135 -2.09 12.03 12.87
N ALA A 136 -3.03 11.49 13.63
CA ALA A 136 -3.58 12.19 14.80
C ALA A 136 -2.57 12.29 15.94
N VAL A 137 -1.74 11.27 16.15
CA VAL A 137 -0.62 11.28 17.11
C VAL A 137 0.43 12.31 16.67
N ASP A 138 0.85 12.31 15.44
CA ASP A 138 1.80 13.28 14.87
C ASP A 138 1.31 14.73 14.99
N ALA A 139 -0.02 14.92 14.94
CA ALA A 139 -0.66 16.22 15.11
C ALA A 139 -0.86 16.62 16.60
N GLY A 140 -0.42 15.80 17.56
CA GLY A 140 -0.57 16.03 19.01
C GLY A 140 -2.02 15.95 19.50
N LYS A 141 -2.94 15.35 18.71
CA LYS A 141 -4.36 15.21 19.08
C LYS A 141 -4.65 13.91 19.83
N LEU A 142 -3.74 12.96 19.77
CA LEU A 142 -3.87 11.63 20.34
C LEU A 142 -2.48 11.15 20.78
N SER A 143 -2.44 10.17 21.68
CA SER A 143 -1.24 9.41 22.04
C SER A 143 -1.55 7.93 21.91
N TYR A 144 -0.53 7.11 21.62
CA TYR A 144 -0.68 5.66 21.70
C TYR A 144 -1.03 5.18 23.10
N GLU A 145 -0.68 5.97 24.14
CA GLU A 145 -0.99 5.70 25.55
C GLU A 145 -2.31 6.33 26.02
N SER A 146 -3.01 7.09 25.17
CA SER A 146 -4.34 7.62 25.51
C SER A 146 -5.28 6.49 25.88
N LYS A 147 -6.03 6.67 26.96
CA LYS A 147 -6.94 5.65 27.47
C LYS A 147 -8.27 5.65 26.70
N LEU A 148 -8.83 4.46 26.53
CA LEU A 148 -10.16 4.32 25.93
C LEU A 148 -11.21 5.06 26.76
N SER A 149 -11.06 5.11 28.10
CA SER A 149 -11.95 5.82 29.02
C SER A 149 -12.06 7.32 28.74
N ASP A 150 -11.05 7.96 28.14
CA ASP A 150 -11.08 9.38 27.78
C ASP A 150 -12.16 9.67 26.69
N TYR A 151 -12.57 8.64 25.95
CA TYR A 151 -13.48 8.72 24.82
C TYR A 151 -14.74 7.90 25.00
N TYR A 152 -14.63 6.72 25.61
CA TYR A 152 -15.70 5.72 25.80
C TYR A 152 -15.64 5.15 27.23
N PRO A 153 -15.95 5.98 28.28
CA PRO A 153 -15.76 5.59 29.69
C PRO A 153 -16.63 4.41 30.13
N ASN A 154 -17.73 4.13 29.42
CA ASN A 154 -18.65 3.06 29.74
C ASN A 154 -18.27 1.70 29.12
N VAL A 155 -17.23 1.65 28.29
CA VAL A 155 -16.72 0.38 27.76
C VAL A 155 -16.00 -0.39 28.87
N LEU A 156 -16.20 -1.69 28.88
CA LEU A 156 -15.57 -2.59 29.87
C LEU A 156 -14.05 -2.40 29.90
N ASN A 157 -13.48 -2.18 31.09
CA ASN A 157 -12.05 -1.95 31.33
C ASN A 157 -11.44 -0.78 30.53
N ALA A 158 -12.23 0.20 30.14
CA ALA A 158 -11.78 1.33 29.32
C ALA A 158 -10.62 2.12 29.94
N ASP A 159 -10.54 2.18 31.27
CA ASP A 159 -9.45 2.82 32.03
C ASP A 159 -8.10 2.08 31.95
N GLN A 160 -8.10 0.82 31.55
CA GLN A 160 -6.91 -0.01 31.34
C GLN A 160 -6.47 -0.05 29.88
N ILE A 161 -7.43 0.02 28.95
CA ILE A 161 -7.21 -0.13 27.50
C ILE A 161 -6.62 1.17 26.93
N THR A 162 -5.55 1.04 26.14
CA THR A 162 -4.92 2.15 25.42
C THR A 162 -5.24 2.10 23.91
N VAL A 163 -4.94 3.20 23.21
CA VAL A 163 -4.99 3.24 21.74
C VAL A 163 -4.05 2.19 21.13
N ARG A 164 -2.90 1.94 21.76
CA ARG A 164 -1.96 0.86 21.39
C ARG A 164 -2.63 -0.50 21.45
N ASP A 165 -3.35 -0.82 22.54
CA ASP A 165 -4.01 -2.11 22.70
C ASP A 165 -5.10 -2.33 21.65
N LEU A 166 -5.79 -1.28 21.23
CA LEU A 166 -6.74 -1.35 20.13
C LEU A 166 -6.04 -1.61 18.78
N LEU A 167 -4.92 -0.92 18.48
CA LEU A 167 -4.13 -1.12 17.26
C LEU A 167 -3.56 -2.53 17.13
N THR A 168 -3.17 -3.14 18.26
CA THR A 168 -2.55 -4.46 18.33
C THR A 168 -3.54 -5.58 18.60
N MET A 169 -4.85 -5.25 18.77
CA MET A 169 -5.90 -6.21 19.12
C MET A 169 -5.69 -6.96 20.45
N THR A 170 -5.10 -6.28 21.43
CA THR A 170 -4.84 -6.80 22.77
C THR A 170 -5.71 -6.13 23.84
N SER A 171 -6.79 -5.48 23.43
CA SER A 171 -7.73 -4.81 24.34
C SER A 171 -8.53 -5.79 25.22
N GLY A 172 -8.56 -7.07 24.89
CA GLY A 172 -9.42 -8.05 25.55
C GLY A 172 -10.91 -7.83 25.30
N LEU A 173 -11.28 -7.04 24.29
CA LEU A 173 -12.67 -6.77 23.90
C LEU A 173 -13.12 -7.69 22.77
N LYS A 174 -14.39 -8.07 22.79
CA LYS A 174 -15.14 -8.70 21.69
C LYS A 174 -16.52 -8.06 21.55
N GLN A 175 -17.18 -8.35 20.45
CA GLN A 175 -18.58 -7.96 20.20
C GLN A 175 -19.30 -9.12 19.53
N SER A 176 -20.27 -9.71 20.24
CA SER A 176 -21.10 -10.81 19.70
C SER A 176 -22.38 -10.29 19.04
N LYS A 177 -22.97 -9.23 19.57
CA LYS A 177 -24.17 -8.63 19.00
C LYS A 177 -23.84 -7.77 17.79
N GLN A 178 -24.63 -7.93 16.74
CA GLN A 178 -24.57 -7.11 15.54
C GLN A 178 -25.88 -6.35 15.37
N PRO A 179 -25.86 -5.08 14.97
CA PRO A 179 -27.09 -4.33 14.71
C PRO A 179 -27.71 -4.73 13.38
N ASP A 180 -29.02 -4.57 13.28
CA ASP A 180 -29.79 -4.82 12.06
C ASP A 180 -29.77 -3.64 11.08
N SER A 181 -29.47 -2.43 11.58
CA SER A 181 -29.39 -1.21 10.79
C SER A 181 -28.50 -0.17 11.47
N PHE A 182 -27.98 0.76 10.70
CA PHE A 182 -27.28 1.96 11.18
C PHE A 182 -27.74 3.19 10.39
N THR A 183 -27.65 4.36 11.01
CA THR A 183 -27.90 5.65 10.36
C THR A 183 -26.58 6.38 10.02
N SER A 184 -25.51 6.14 10.78
CA SER A 184 -24.21 6.82 10.63
C SER A 184 -23.03 5.96 11.10
N ASP A 185 -21.81 6.39 10.77
CA ASP A 185 -20.58 5.83 11.32
C ASP A 185 -20.54 5.94 12.87
N ALA A 186 -21.05 7.04 13.42
CA ALA A 186 -21.11 7.25 14.86
C ALA A 186 -22.02 6.22 15.53
N ASP A 187 -23.22 5.97 14.98
CA ASP A 187 -24.15 4.95 15.52
C ASP A 187 -23.52 3.56 15.55
N ASN A 188 -22.77 3.21 14.49
CA ASN A 188 -22.06 1.93 14.45
C ASN A 188 -21.03 1.81 15.58
N VAL A 189 -20.25 2.86 15.81
CA VAL A 189 -19.26 2.87 16.88
C VAL A 189 -19.91 2.87 18.26
N ASP A 190 -20.94 3.69 18.47
CA ASP A 190 -21.66 3.79 19.75
C ASP A 190 -22.37 2.47 20.09
N PHE A 191 -22.96 1.79 19.09
CA PHE A 191 -23.48 0.43 19.26
C PHE A 191 -22.37 -0.54 19.67
N SER A 192 -21.21 -0.48 19.02
CA SER A 192 -20.07 -1.36 19.34
C SER A 192 -19.56 -1.09 20.76
N ALA A 193 -19.47 0.18 21.17
CA ALA A 193 -19.06 0.57 22.53
C ALA A 193 -20.06 0.07 23.59
N ALA A 194 -21.37 0.19 23.33
CA ALA A 194 -22.42 -0.24 24.25
C ALA A 194 -22.56 -1.78 24.37
N ASN A 195 -22.08 -2.53 23.36
CA ASN A 195 -22.15 -4.00 23.32
C ASN A 195 -20.76 -4.66 23.38
N ALA A 196 -19.76 -3.96 23.91
CA ALA A 196 -18.43 -4.48 24.15
C ALA A 196 -18.46 -5.49 25.31
N GLU A 197 -17.88 -6.67 25.07
CA GLU A 197 -17.80 -7.78 26.02
C GLU A 197 -16.33 -8.17 26.23
N SER A 198 -16.02 -8.89 27.32
CA SER A 198 -14.68 -9.46 27.50
C SER A 198 -14.47 -10.65 26.56
N SER A 199 -13.32 -10.70 25.90
CA SER A 199 -12.84 -11.87 25.16
C SER A 199 -11.97 -12.79 26.02
N GLY A 200 -11.63 -12.35 27.25
CA GLY A 200 -10.65 -13.00 28.12
C GLY A 200 -9.21 -12.54 27.86
N GLY A 201 -8.27 -13.09 28.63
CA GLY A 201 -6.86 -12.74 28.54
C GLY A 201 -6.48 -11.47 29.28
N VAL A 202 -5.19 -11.13 29.25
CA VAL A 202 -4.63 -9.97 29.96
C VAL A 202 -4.41 -8.85 28.94
N ILE A 203 -5.01 -7.68 29.19
CA ILE A 203 -4.93 -6.50 28.35
C ILE A 203 -3.46 -6.13 28.11
N GLY A 204 -3.11 -5.77 26.87
CA GLY A 204 -1.76 -5.37 26.47
C GLY A 204 -0.74 -6.51 26.36
N THR A 205 -1.18 -7.76 26.46
CA THR A 205 -0.29 -8.94 26.39
C THR A 205 -0.67 -9.90 25.26
N GLY A 206 0.21 -10.87 24.97
CA GLY A 206 -0.08 -11.92 24.00
C GLY A 206 -1.28 -12.80 24.37
N SER A 207 -1.57 -13.02 25.67
CA SER A 207 -2.74 -13.75 26.12
C SER A 207 -4.05 -12.98 25.95
N GLY A 208 -3.99 -11.66 25.87
CA GLY A 208 -5.13 -10.78 25.55
C GLY A 208 -5.35 -10.57 24.06
N TRP A 209 -4.50 -11.10 23.20
CA TRP A 209 -4.65 -10.97 21.78
C TRP A 209 -5.83 -11.80 21.25
N THR A 210 -6.73 -11.12 20.59
CA THR A 210 -7.85 -11.75 19.87
C THR A 210 -8.24 -10.86 18.72
N TYR A 211 -8.30 -11.43 17.51
CA TYR A 211 -8.71 -10.65 16.33
C TYR A 211 -10.19 -10.26 16.45
N GLN A 212 -10.46 -9.00 16.74
CA GLN A 212 -11.81 -8.48 16.97
C GLN A 212 -12.00 -7.14 16.27
N PRO A 213 -12.93 -7.04 15.28
CA PRO A 213 -13.20 -5.77 14.56
C PRO A 213 -13.57 -4.59 15.44
N ILE A 214 -14.15 -4.83 16.63
CA ILE A 214 -14.52 -3.76 17.58
C ILE A 214 -13.35 -2.84 17.90
N ASN A 215 -12.10 -3.35 17.94
CA ASN A 215 -10.92 -2.56 18.20
C ASN A 215 -10.79 -1.39 17.20
N TYR A 216 -10.95 -1.66 15.93
CA TYR A 216 -10.83 -0.67 14.87
C TYR A 216 -12.07 0.20 14.70
N ARG A 217 -13.27 -0.28 15.07
CA ARG A 217 -14.46 0.56 15.19
C ARG A 217 -14.28 1.60 16.29
N LEU A 218 -13.76 1.22 17.45
CA LEU A 218 -13.45 2.15 18.54
C LEU A 218 -12.36 3.15 18.14
N LEU A 219 -11.29 2.73 17.43
CA LEU A 219 -10.30 3.66 16.88
C LEU A 219 -10.93 4.68 15.91
N ALA A 220 -11.84 4.25 15.03
CA ALA A 220 -12.58 5.16 14.17
C ALA A 220 -13.42 6.16 14.98
N GLY A 221 -14.04 5.72 16.05
CA GLY A 221 -14.78 6.57 16.96
C GLY A 221 -13.90 7.59 17.72
N ILE A 222 -12.75 7.14 18.21
CA ILE A 222 -11.75 8.04 18.84
C ILE A 222 -11.32 9.11 17.84
N LEU A 223 -11.00 8.74 16.58
CA LEU A 223 -10.65 9.68 15.53
C LEU A 223 -11.76 10.71 15.27
N MET A 224 -13.02 10.29 15.23
CA MET A 224 -14.15 11.21 15.08
C MET A 224 -14.22 12.20 16.25
N LYS A 225 -14.04 11.74 17.50
CA LYS A 225 -14.08 12.60 18.71
C LYS A 225 -12.93 13.60 18.75
N VAL A 226 -11.68 13.19 18.48
CA VAL A 226 -10.53 14.11 18.55
C VAL A 226 -10.43 15.08 17.38
N THR A 227 -11.11 14.80 16.27
CA THR A 227 -11.05 15.64 15.07
C THR A 227 -12.33 16.44 14.84
N GLY A 228 -13.45 16.05 15.44
CA GLY A 228 -14.79 16.63 15.19
C GLY A 228 -15.33 16.32 13.79
N LYS A 229 -14.81 15.31 13.08
CA LYS A 229 -15.19 14.99 11.70
C LYS A 229 -15.67 13.56 11.57
N PRO A 230 -16.65 13.27 10.68
CA PRO A 230 -17.04 11.91 10.32
C PRO A 230 -15.84 11.13 9.81
N PHE A 231 -15.77 9.80 10.10
CA PHE A 231 -14.65 8.95 9.73
C PHE A 231 -14.38 8.95 8.22
N GLN A 232 -15.42 8.82 7.39
CA GLN A 232 -15.27 8.87 5.93
C GLN A 232 -14.72 10.20 5.42
N THR A 233 -15.08 11.32 6.09
CA THR A 233 -14.51 12.63 5.74
C THR A 233 -13.01 12.68 5.99
N LEU A 234 -12.56 12.16 7.14
CA LEU A 234 -11.13 12.06 7.47
C LEU A 234 -10.38 11.21 6.46
N ALA A 235 -10.91 10.02 6.19
CA ALA A 235 -10.32 9.08 5.25
C ALA A 235 -10.27 9.66 3.83
N ASN A 236 -11.36 10.30 3.36
CA ASN A 236 -11.37 10.94 2.06
C ASN A 236 -10.36 12.10 1.95
N GLN A 237 -10.22 12.91 3.00
CA GLN A 237 -9.23 13.99 3.04
C GLN A 237 -7.79 13.44 2.97
N ALA A 238 -7.47 12.39 3.73
CA ALA A 238 -6.14 11.81 3.76
C ALA A 238 -5.79 11.06 2.46
N PHE A 239 -6.67 10.18 2.02
CA PHE A 239 -6.35 9.23 0.96
C PHE A 239 -6.73 9.71 -0.44
N ASN A 240 -7.85 10.43 -0.60
CA ASN A 240 -8.27 10.89 -1.92
C ASN A 240 -7.82 12.34 -2.21
N GLN A 241 -7.98 13.26 -1.26
CA GLN A 241 -7.64 14.66 -1.55
C GLN A 241 -6.12 14.91 -1.47
N LYS A 242 -5.44 14.37 -0.44
CA LYS A 242 -4.00 14.56 -0.25
C LYS A 242 -3.18 13.54 -1.05
N ALA A 243 -3.44 12.24 -0.84
CA ALA A 243 -2.65 11.15 -1.44
C ALA A 243 -3.07 10.79 -2.87
N LYS A 244 -4.20 11.29 -3.36
CA LYS A 244 -4.71 11.08 -4.73
C LYS A 244 -4.91 9.60 -5.09
N LEU A 245 -5.32 8.76 -4.10
CA LEU A 245 -5.52 7.33 -4.33
C LEU A 245 -6.79 7.00 -5.11
N GLY A 246 -7.84 7.84 -5.00
CA GLY A 246 -9.11 7.62 -5.70
C GLY A 246 -9.90 6.41 -5.20
N ILE A 247 -9.76 6.06 -3.92
CA ILE A 247 -10.46 4.94 -3.29
C ILE A 247 -11.92 5.29 -3.01
N PHE A 248 -12.78 4.27 -2.98
CA PHE A 248 -14.21 4.46 -2.77
C PHE A 248 -14.62 3.97 -1.38
N PHE A 249 -15.46 4.76 -0.70
CA PHE A 249 -16.08 4.41 0.58
C PHE A 249 -17.56 4.06 0.38
N TYR A 250 -18.10 3.17 1.24
CA TYR A 250 -19.53 2.90 1.26
C TYR A 250 -20.32 4.21 1.59
N PRO A 251 -21.45 4.51 0.94
CA PRO A 251 -22.14 3.70 -0.07
C PRO A 251 -21.70 3.98 -1.52
N THR A 252 -20.70 4.84 -1.75
CA THR A 252 -20.36 5.32 -3.09
C THR A 252 -19.68 4.26 -3.97
N PHE A 253 -19.02 3.27 -3.38
CA PHE A 253 -18.26 2.27 -4.15
C PHE A 253 -19.13 1.40 -5.07
N LYS A 254 -20.39 1.08 -4.69
CA LYS A 254 -21.31 0.36 -5.58
C LYS A 254 -21.66 1.14 -6.85
N LYS A 255 -21.39 2.45 -6.89
CA LYS A 255 -21.58 3.32 -8.05
C LYS A 255 -20.34 3.42 -8.94
N ALA A 256 -19.22 2.83 -8.54
CA ALA A 256 -18.04 2.77 -9.39
C ALA A 256 -18.35 1.99 -10.66
N ALA A 257 -17.93 2.50 -11.83
CA ALA A 257 -18.24 1.91 -13.12
C ALA A 257 -17.77 0.45 -13.26
N ASN A 258 -16.71 0.07 -12.54
CA ASN A 258 -16.08 -1.25 -12.61
C ASN A 258 -16.13 -1.97 -11.24
N PHE A 259 -17.22 -1.85 -10.50
CA PHE A 259 -17.38 -2.54 -9.22
C PHE A 259 -17.68 -4.02 -9.44
N ALA A 260 -16.87 -4.91 -8.85
CA ALA A 260 -17.11 -6.34 -8.90
C ALA A 260 -18.30 -6.73 -8.00
N LYS A 261 -19.25 -7.46 -8.55
CA LYS A 261 -20.30 -8.15 -7.79
C LYS A 261 -19.73 -9.42 -7.15
N ALA A 262 -20.25 -9.82 -5.99
CA ALA A 262 -19.88 -11.08 -5.35
C ALA A 262 -20.63 -12.26 -5.96
N TYR A 263 -19.93 -13.38 -6.12
CA TYR A 263 -20.53 -14.63 -6.61
C TYR A 263 -20.16 -15.79 -5.68
N GLN A 264 -20.95 -16.87 -5.75
CA GLN A 264 -20.62 -18.13 -5.11
C GLN A 264 -19.41 -18.76 -5.83
N PHE A 265 -18.50 -19.36 -5.08
CA PHE A 265 -17.31 -19.98 -5.65
C PHE A 265 -17.65 -21.03 -6.72
N GLY A 266 -16.95 -20.97 -7.85
CA GLY A 266 -17.17 -21.88 -8.99
C GLY A 266 -18.52 -21.71 -9.70
N SER A 267 -19.23 -20.60 -9.47
CA SER A 267 -20.59 -20.36 -9.99
C SER A 267 -20.76 -18.92 -10.49
N GLU A 268 -21.74 -18.71 -11.34
CA GLU A 268 -22.21 -17.38 -11.78
C GLU A 268 -23.38 -16.86 -10.92
N SER A 269 -23.75 -17.59 -9.86
CA SER A 269 -24.82 -17.17 -8.93
C SER A 269 -24.33 -16.00 -8.09
N GLU A 270 -24.98 -14.84 -8.26
CA GLU A 270 -24.66 -13.63 -7.48
C GLU A 270 -25.00 -13.86 -6.00
N ARG A 271 -24.09 -13.42 -5.14
CA ARG A 271 -24.30 -13.39 -3.69
C ARG A 271 -24.83 -12.02 -3.31
N ASP A 272 -26.03 -11.97 -2.76
CA ASP A 272 -26.58 -10.72 -2.25
C ASP A 272 -25.84 -10.29 -0.98
N VAL A 273 -25.34 -9.06 -1.01
CA VAL A 273 -24.66 -8.45 0.14
C VAL A 273 -25.51 -7.28 0.62
N LEU A 274 -26.09 -7.46 1.81
CA LEU A 274 -27.01 -6.48 2.38
C LEU A 274 -26.27 -5.16 2.72
N PRO A 275 -26.96 -4.00 2.58
CA PRO A 275 -26.38 -2.70 2.93
C PRO A 275 -25.83 -2.65 4.36
N VAL A 276 -26.50 -3.26 5.34
CA VAL A 276 -26.06 -3.29 6.73
C VAL A 276 -24.74 -4.00 6.94
N GLU A 277 -24.41 -5.00 6.12
CA GLU A 277 -23.14 -5.70 6.19
C GLU A 277 -21.96 -4.74 5.92
N TYR A 278 -22.09 -3.89 4.90
CA TYR A 278 -21.09 -2.85 4.62
C TYR A 278 -21.03 -1.76 5.70
N GLN A 279 -22.19 -1.37 6.24
CA GLN A 279 -22.28 -0.34 7.27
C GLN A 279 -21.62 -0.77 8.59
N ARG A 280 -21.64 -2.07 8.92
CA ARG A 280 -20.93 -2.62 10.08
C ARG A 280 -19.42 -2.43 10.04
N GLU A 281 -18.86 -2.16 8.86
CA GLU A 281 -17.43 -2.15 8.63
C GLU A 281 -16.78 -0.75 8.75
N THR A 282 -17.38 0.18 9.51
CA THR A 282 -16.77 1.49 9.82
C THR A 282 -15.39 1.31 10.48
N GLY A 283 -14.36 1.85 9.84
CA GLY A 283 -12.97 1.74 10.31
C GLY A 283 -12.32 0.37 10.12
N THR A 284 -13.07 -0.63 9.65
CA THR A 284 -12.63 -2.02 9.53
C THR A 284 -12.58 -2.54 8.11
N GLY A 285 -13.44 -2.07 7.19
CA GLY A 285 -13.52 -2.69 5.87
C GLY A 285 -14.47 -2.10 4.84
N ASN A 286 -15.20 -1.03 5.13
CA ASN A 286 -16.20 -0.45 4.21
C ASN A 286 -15.59 0.38 3.07
N VAL A 287 -14.56 -0.17 2.42
CA VAL A 287 -13.75 0.47 1.38
C VAL A 287 -13.61 -0.46 0.19
N SER A 288 -13.67 0.11 -1.02
CA SER A 288 -13.40 -0.60 -2.26
C SER A 288 -12.20 0.02 -2.98
N MET A 289 -11.32 -0.83 -3.50
CA MET A 289 -10.09 -0.46 -4.20
C MET A 289 -9.83 -1.37 -5.40
N THR A 290 -9.02 -0.88 -6.34
CA THR A 290 -8.34 -1.74 -7.31
C THR A 290 -7.06 -2.31 -6.71
N THR A 291 -6.50 -3.37 -7.30
CA THR A 291 -5.17 -3.89 -6.94
C THR A 291 -4.08 -2.82 -7.04
N GLY A 292 -4.15 -1.96 -8.06
CA GLY A 292 -3.22 -0.85 -8.26
C GLY A 292 -3.31 0.23 -7.16
N GLN A 293 -4.52 0.61 -6.74
CA GLN A 293 -4.73 1.56 -5.64
C GLN A 293 -4.22 1.02 -4.32
N LEU A 294 -4.47 -0.26 -4.04
CA LEU A 294 -4.00 -0.92 -2.82
C LEU A 294 -2.46 -1.04 -2.80
N TYR A 295 -1.84 -1.38 -3.91
CA TYR A 295 -0.38 -1.35 -4.03
C TYR A 295 0.19 0.06 -3.83
N GLN A 296 -0.43 1.08 -4.40
CA GLN A 296 0.00 2.47 -4.23
C GLN A 296 -0.14 2.93 -2.77
N LEU A 297 -1.20 2.52 -2.08
CA LEU A 297 -1.36 2.77 -0.64
C LEU A 297 -0.15 2.24 0.15
N TYR A 298 0.22 0.98 -0.04
CA TYR A 298 1.39 0.38 0.62
C TYR A 298 2.69 1.09 0.26
N ARG A 299 2.91 1.40 -1.02
CA ARG A 299 4.10 2.15 -1.43
C ARG A 299 4.20 3.52 -0.76
N LEU A 300 3.10 4.27 -0.71
CA LEU A 300 3.08 5.58 -0.07
C LEU A 300 3.30 5.45 1.45
N PHE A 301 2.73 4.44 2.08
CA PHE A 301 2.93 4.16 3.49
C PHE A 301 4.40 3.81 3.80
N PHE A 302 4.94 2.78 3.18
CA PHE A 302 6.32 2.32 3.41
C PHE A 302 7.41 3.31 2.93
N THR A 303 7.08 4.34 2.17
CA THR A 303 8.00 5.40 1.74
C THR A 303 7.79 6.74 2.44
N ASN A 304 7.12 6.73 3.60
CA ASN A 304 6.88 7.90 4.47
C ASN A 304 6.09 9.04 3.78
N LYS A 305 5.21 8.68 2.84
CA LYS A 305 4.39 9.65 2.10
C LYS A 305 2.97 9.83 2.67
N LEU A 306 2.49 8.83 3.41
CA LEU A 306 1.20 8.87 4.12
C LEU A 306 1.37 9.07 5.62
N ASP A 307 2.47 8.59 6.17
CA ASP A 307 2.84 8.63 7.57
C ASP A 307 4.28 9.12 7.68
N LYS A 308 4.58 9.98 8.63
CA LYS A 308 5.94 10.51 8.81
C LYS A 308 6.89 9.46 9.35
N ASN A 309 6.37 8.56 10.18
CA ASN A 309 7.15 7.51 10.84
C ASN A 309 6.40 6.17 10.85
N PRO A 310 6.22 5.50 9.69
CA PRO A 310 5.53 4.22 9.62
C PRO A 310 6.20 3.14 10.48
N GLN A 311 7.50 3.25 10.75
CA GLN A 311 8.18 2.32 11.66
C GLN A 311 7.66 2.42 13.09
N GLN A 312 7.31 3.61 13.58
CA GLN A 312 6.72 3.75 14.89
C GLN A 312 5.36 3.04 14.97
N LEU A 313 4.55 3.15 13.93
CA LEU A 313 3.27 2.43 13.84
C LEU A 313 3.48 0.92 13.78
N LEU A 314 4.46 0.45 12.99
CA LEU A 314 4.76 -0.97 12.80
C LEU A 314 5.51 -1.58 13.99
N SER A 315 6.19 -0.81 14.81
CA SER A 315 6.90 -1.30 16.01
C SER A 315 6.00 -1.58 17.21
N GLN A 316 4.70 -1.33 17.10
CA GLN A 316 3.72 -1.59 18.17
C GLN A 316 3.37 -3.07 18.32
N HIS A 317 4.03 -3.96 17.57
CA HIS A 317 3.69 -5.38 17.50
C HIS A 317 3.90 -6.12 18.83
N LEU A 318 3.09 -7.15 19.02
CA LEU A 318 3.13 -8.11 20.10
C LEU A 318 3.29 -9.54 19.53
N PRO A 319 3.37 -10.58 20.41
CA PRO A 319 3.68 -11.95 20.00
C PRO A 319 2.87 -12.55 18.84
N ALA A 320 1.70 -12.02 18.53
CA ALA A 320 0.86 -12.49 17.43
C ALA A 320 1.26 -11.95 16.04
N HIS A 321 2.37 -11.22 15.95
CA HIS A 321 2.82 -10.54 14.72
C HIS A 321 1.81 -9.53 14.12
N TYR A 322 0.64 -9.34 14.73
CA TYR A 322 -0.36 -8.40 14.24
C TYR A 322 -0.03 -6.98 14.68
N VAL A 323 0.02 -6.08 13.71
CA VAL A 323 0.34 -4.68 13.95
C VAL A 323 -0.40 -3.77 12.97
N SER A 324 -1.23 -2.88 13.52
CA SER A 324 -1.77 -1.74 12.75
C SER A 324 -2.48 -2.13 11.45
N GLY A 325 -3.24 -3.24 11.46
CA GLY A 325 -3.97 -3.74 10.30
C GLY A 325 -3.19 -4.71 9.41
N LEU A 326 -1.96 -5.05 9.79
CA LEU A 326 -1.08 -5.95 9.07
C LEU A 326 -0.52 -7.05 9.97
N TYR A 327 -0.15 -8.17 9.38
CA TYR A 327 0.73 -9.17 10.00
C TYR A 327 2.16 -8.90 9.54
N GLY A 328 3.10 -8.73 10.49
CA GLY A 328 4.49 -8.37 10.21
C GLY A 328 5.45 -9.54 10.48
N TYR A 329 6.26 -9.90 9.49
CA TYR A 329 7.27 -10.96 9.57
C TYR A 329 8.62 -10.41 9.08
N GLY A 330 9.33 -9.75 9.99
CA GLY A 330 10.59 -9.11 9.65
C GLY A 330 10.41 -7.94 8.68
N SER A 331 10.78 -8.14 7.41
CA SER A 331 10.65 -7.11 6.35
C SER A 331 9.47 -7.35 5.41
N VAL A 332 8.62 -8.33 5.71
CA VAL A 332 7.43 -8.69 4.92
C VAL A 332 6.17 -8.44 5.74
N TYR A 333 5.17 -7.88 5.11
CA TYR A 333 3.88 -7.56 5.72
C TYR A 333 2.76 -8.17 4.90
N GLU A 334 1.79 -8.73 5.61
CA GLU A 334 0.59 -9.30 5.01
C GLU A 334 -0.65 -8.58 5.50
N GLY A 335 -1.56 -8.31 4.57
CA GLY A 335 -2.94 -7.91 4.86
C GLY A 335 -3.89 -8.92 4.28
N HIS A 336 -4.80 -9.44 5.10
CA HIS A 336 -5.84 -10.36 4.68
C HIS A 336 -7.21 -9.83 5.06
N GLY A 337 -8.18 -9.95 4.18
CA GLY A 337 -9.53 -9.48 4.40
C GLY A 337 -10.56 -10.35 3.72
N ILE A 338 -11.61 -10.67 4.45
CA ILE A 338 -12.73 -11.50 4.01
C ILE A 338 -14.02 -10.73 4.23
N PHE A 339 -14.91 -10.73 3.26
CA PHE A 339 -16.21 -10.08 3.36
C PHE A 339 -17.20 -10.64 2.35
N SER A 340 -18.26 -11.30 2.80
CA SER A 340 -19.46 -11.67 2.02
C SER A 340 -19.21 -12.02 0.54
N GLY A 341 -18.35 -13.02 0.29
CA GLY A 341 -17.98 -13.46 -1.07
C GLY A 341 -16.77 -12.76 -1.68
N TYR A 342 -16.11 -11.83 -0.95
CA TYR A 342 -14.87 -11.21 -1.37
C TYR A 342 -13.70 -11.65 -0.48
N GLU A 343 -12.54 -11.76 -1.11
CA GLU A 343 -11.26 -11.91 -0.42
C GLU A 343 -10.24 -10.92 -0.95
N SER A 344 -9.48 -10.31 -0.06
CA SER A 344 -8.28 -9.56 -0.38
C SER A 344 -7.08 -10.20 0.31
N ASN A 345 -6.09 -10.59 -0.46
CA ASN A 345 -4.80 -11.04 0.05
C ASN A 345 -3.69 -10.14 -0.49
N THR A 346 -2.82 -9.68 0.39
CA THR A 346 -1.71 -8.80 0.04
C THR A 346 -0.46 -9.22 0.80
N VAL A 347 0.62 -9.50 0.09
CA VAL A 347 1.94 -9.75 0.68
C VAL A 347 2.90 -8.73 0.09
N VAL A 348 3.51 -7.90 0.94
CA VAL A 348 4.30 -6.75 0.51
C VAL A 348 5.60 -6.67 1.29
N SER A 349 6.73 -6.50 0.59
CA SER A 349 8.01 -6.22 1.23
C SER A 349 8.06 -4.78 1.78
N ASN A 350 8.86 -4.57 2.81
CA ASN A 350 9.22 -3.23 3.28
C ASN A 350 9.70 -2.37 2.09
N LYS A 351 9.24 -1.12 2.00
CA LYS A 351 9.40 -0.18 0.87
C LYS A 351 8.55 -0.49 -0.37
N GLY A 352 7.70 -1.53 -0.34
CA GLY A 352 6.78 -1.85 -1.44
C GLY A 352 7.46 -2.21 -2.77
N LYS A 353 8.71 -2.71 -2.73
CA LYS A 353 9.43 -3.09 -3.97
C LYS A 353 8.94 -4.42 -4.54
N ASN A 354 8.51 -5.32 -3.68
CA ASN A 354 7.92 -6.59 -4.08
C ASN A 354 6.54 -6.67 -3.48
N ALA A 355 5.57 -7.13 -4.25
CA ALA A 355 4.20 -7.29 -3.80
C ALA A 355 3.47 -8.37 -4.59
N ILE A 356 2.58 -9.08 -3.91
CA ILE A 356 1.50 -9.85 -4.51
C ILE A 356 0.20 -9.31 -3.93
N ILE A 357 -0.74 -8.98 -4.79
CA ILE A 357 -2.08 -8.52 -4.41
C ILE A 357 -3.09 -9.31 -5.23
N LEU A 358 -3.92 -10.08 -4.53
CA LEU A 358 -5.01 -10.86 -5.08
C LEU A 358 -6.32 -10.31 -4.51
N LEU A 359 -7.20 -9.81 -5.37
CA LEU A 359 -8.55 -9.38 -4.98
C LEU A 359 -9.55 -10.28 -5.69
N SER A 360 -10.28 -11.08 -4.91
CA SER A 360 -11.28 -12.03 -5.41
C SER A 360 -12.71 -11.55 -5.15
N ASN A 361 -13.61 -11.86 -6.06
CA ASN A 361 -15.06 -11.71 -5.90
C ASN A 361 -15.81 -13.05 -5.79
N GLN A 362 -15.05 -14.13 -5.52
CA GLN A 362 -15.59 -15.46 -5.20
C GLN A 362 -14.84 -16.05 -4.01
N TYR A 363 -15.39 -15.94 -2.82
CA TYR A 363 -14.83 -16.49 -1.58
C TYR A 363 -15.91 -17.21 -0.76
N ASP A 364 -15.60 -18.38 -0.22
CA ASP A 364 -16.52 -19.16 0.59
C ASP A 364 -15.92 -19.80 1.85
N GLY A 365 -14.70 -19.45 2.20
CA GLY A 365 -14.00 -19.98 3.39
C GLY A 365 -13.15 -21.22 3.11
N ASP A 366 -13.58 -22.11 2.24
CA ASP A 366 -12.82 -23.31 1.86
C ASP A 366 -11.82 -23.02 0.71
N HIS A 367 -12.08 -21.99 -0.07
CA HIS A 367 -11.31 -21.58 -1.24
C HIS A 367 -10.68 -20.20 -1.03
N SER A 368 -9.61 -20.16 -0.21
CA SER A 368 -8.79 -18.96 0.02
C SER A 368 -7.53 -18.99 -0.84
N PHE A 369 -7.16 -17.82 -1.36
CA PHE A 369 -5.92 -17.61 -2.12
C PHE A 369 -4.77 -17.07 -1.26
N GLU A 370 -4.94 -16.98 0.07
CA GLU A 370 -3.93 -16.48 1.01
C GLU A 370 -2.63 -17.28 0.91
N LYS A 371 -2.69 -18.60 1.06
CA LYS A 371 -1.52 -19.48 0.97
C LYS A 371 -0.83 -19.42 -0.39
N LEU A 372 -1.61 -19.26 -1.47
CA LEU A 372 -1.07 -19.12 -2.82
C LEU A 372 -0.26 -17.81 -2.93
N GLY A 373 -0.79 -16.70 -2.41
CA GLY A 373 -0.10 -15.41 -2.37
C GLY A 373 1.21 -15.48 -1.59
N GLN A 374 1.20 -16.09 -0.40
CA GLN A 374 2.37 -16.29 0.46
C GLN A 374 3.45 -17.14 -0.25
N GLN A 375 3.06 -18.26 -0.84
CA GLN A 375 3.97 -19.15 -1.57
C GLN A 375 4.66 -18.42 -2.73
N PHE A 376 3.89 -17.74 -3.57
CA PHE A 376 4.45 -17.06 -4.74
C PHE A 376 5.27 -15.83 -4.37
N PHE A 377 4.96 -15.15 -3.25
CA PHE A 377 5.82 -14.10 -2.74
C PHE A 377 7.20 -14.65 -2.33
N THR A 378 7.21 -15.81 -1.66
CA THR A 378 8.43 -16.50 -1.28
C THR A 378 9.25 -16.94 -2.51
N GLU A 379 8.61 -17.52 -3.53
CA GLU A 379 9.27 -17.87 -4.79
C GLU A 379 9.81 -16.63 -5.54
N LEU A 380 9.09 -15.52 -5.50
CA LEU A 380 9.47 -14.29 -6.19
C LEU A 380 10.71 -13.63 -5.59
N THR A 381 10.81 -13.66 -4.27
CA THR A 381 11.75 -12.82 -3.51
C THR A 381 12.85 -13.61 -2.79
N GLY A 382 12.64 -14.90 -2.53
CA GLY A 382 13.44 -15.72 -1.62
C GLY A 382 13.22 -15.36 -0.14
N GLN A 383 12.27 -14.44 0.19
CA GLN A 383 11.93 -14.06 1.55
C GLN A 383 10.71 -14.86 2.01
N ALA A 384 10.78 -15.48 3.19
CA ALA A 384 9.63 -16.16 3.75
C ALA A 384 8.48 -15.16 3.95
N ALA A 385 7.32 -15.49 3.43
CA ALA A 385 6.06 -14.88 3.76
C ALA A 385 5.44 -15.61 4.98
N PRO A 386 4.43 -15.04 5.62
CA PRO A 386 3.74 -15.61 6.77
C PRO A 386 3.28 -17.05 6.56
#